data_2c4736d6c0bcddf9c928bd225aa0f339
#
_entry.id   2c4736d6c0bcddf9c928bd225aa0f339
#
_cell.length_a   1.000
_cell.length_b   1.000
_cell.length_c   1.000
_cell.angle_alpha   90.00
_cell.angle_beta   90.00
_cell.angle_gamma   90.00
#
_symmetry.space_group_name_H-M   'P 1'
#
loop_
_entity.id
_entity.type
_entity.pdbx_description
1 polymer ?
#
loop_
_entity_poly.entity_id
_entity_poly.type
_entity_poly.pdbx_seq_one_letter_code
_entity_poly.pdbx_strand_id
1 'polypeptide(L)'
;MKKNAKECALYLLLLSLLMSLICYLFSIRGDSSSFFADFAFFIMLCPAVSAILVENEFNFKKIFKSKFNIGYLALFPISIAFFVFKTEKNAPIFQLIFFMAHLLGLYLLTINDKRLVGKISLKNIVKWSAILLLLLSIQAAVWSVYIKGYVDFYNIFMNNFSVLLSLPTIMFNILFVIGQEYGWRQFLQIRLQSMMGKIGGVLLTGVIWGIYNIPIFMMINSEVLIYDLAAMLIYYVFIGIFIGLCYMKTKSIILVSILNLLNSAFIVLRNLMFSADNISMRSFYLMAIVVGFAIFVPFLLSKEYRNGNIINK
;
A
#
# COMPACT_ATOMS: atom_id res chain seq x y z
N MET A 1 -1.74 -12.15 -24.31
CA MET A 1 -0.54 -12.41 -23.49
C MET A 1 0.62 -11.46 -23.78
N LYS A 2 1.15 -11.38 -25.01
CA LYS A 2 2.32 -10.51 -25.34
C LYS A 2 2.12 -9.03 -24.97
N LYS A 3 0.92 -8.44 -25.21
CA LYS A 3 0.63 -7.05 -24.83
C LYS A 3 0.73 -6.82 -23.32
N ASN A 4 0.09 -7.66 -22.50
CA ASN A 4 0.12 -7.54 -21.04
C ASN A 4 1.54 -7.69 -20.48
N ALA A 5 2.35 -8.61 -21.03
CA ALA A 5 3.75 -8.77 -20.63
C ALA A 5 4.58 -7.51 -20.94
N LYS A 6 4.41 -6.91 -22.12
CA LYS A 6 5.06 -5.65 -22.49
C LYS A 6 4.63 -4.50 -21.57
N GLU A 7 3.34 -4.38 -21.28
CA GLU A 7 2.81 -3.34 -20.39
C GLU A 7 3.33 -3.52 -18.95
N CYS A 8 3.39 -4.76 -18.43
CA CYS A 8 3.97 -5.03 -17.12
C CYS A 8 5.46 -4.68 -17.07
N ALA A 9 6.25 -5.09 -18.08
CA ALA A 9 7.67 -4.78 -18.15
C ALA A 9 7.93 -3.27 -18.20
N LEU A 10 7.16 -2.54 -19.00
CA LEU A 10 7.29 -1.09 -19.11
C LEU A 10 6.86 -0.39 -17.82
N TYR A 11 5.80 -0.87 -17.17
CA TYR A 11 5.36 -0.38 -15.86
C TYR A 11 6.46 -0.55 -14.80
N LEU A 12 7.05 -1.75 -14.71
CA LEU A 12 8.11 -2.02 -13.74
C LEU A 12 9.38 -1.20 -14.02
N LEU A 13 9.73 -1.00 -15.28
CA LEU A 13 10.84 -0.13 -15.68
C LEU A 13 10.60 1.32 -15.24
N LEU A 14 9.44 1.89 -15.53
CA LEU A 14 9.09 3.24 -15.12
C LEU A 14 9.05 3.37 -13.60
N LEU A 15 8.44 2.40 -12.93
CA LEU A 15 8.33 2.36 -11.49
C LEU A 15 9.73 2.37 -10.83
N SER A 16 10.66 1.57 -11.34
CA SER A 16 12.04 1.53 -10.84
C SER A 16 12.79 2.82 -11.12
N LEU A 17 12.62 3.43 -12.30
CA LEU A 17 13.23 4.72 -12.64
C LEU A 17 12.73 5.85 -11.73
N LEU A 18 11.40 5.94 -11.51
CA LEU A 18 10.82 6.95 -10.62
C LEU A 18 11.28 6.74 -9.18
N MET A 19 11.33 5.48 -8.72
CA MET A 19 11.84 5.15 -7.39
C MET A 19 13.32 5.57 -7.22
N SER A 20 14.16 5.24 -8.20
CA SER A 20 15.58 5.61 -8.18
C SER A 20 15.76 7.13 -8.18
N LEU A 21 14.96 7.86 -8.93
CA LEU A 21 14.97 9.33 -8.92
C LEU A 21 14.63 9.88 -7.53
N ILE A 22 13.59 9.36 -6.89
CA ILE A 22 13.16 9.81 -5.56
C ILE A 22 14.24 9.48 -4.52
N CYS A 23 14.78 8.26 -4.55
CA CYS A 23 15.88 7.87 -3.66
C CYS A 23 17.11 8.79 -3.83
N TYR A 24 17.45 9.13 -5.08
CA TYR A 24 18.55 10.05 -5.39
C TYR A 24 18.28 11.46 -4.86
N LEU A 25 17.09 12.02 -5.10
CA LEU A 25 16.71 13.33 -4.57
C LEU A 25 16.75 13.37 -3.04
N PHE A 26 16.34 12.28 -2.41
CA PHE A 26 16.40 12.15 -0.95
C PHE A 26 17.84 12.09 -0.44
N SER A 27 18.74 11.35 -1.11
CA SER A 27 20.14 11.21 -0.72
C SER A 27 20.92 12.53 -0.79
N ILE A 28 20.59 13.41 -1.75
CA ILE A 28 21.21 14.73 -1.88
C ILE A 28 20.83 15.66 -0.74
N ARG A 29 19.61 15.52 -0.23
CA ARG A 29 19.07 16.44 0.78
C ARG A 29 19.56 16.16 2.20
N GLY A 30 20.12 14.99 2.44
CA GLY A 30 20.61 14.56 3.75
C GLY A 30 19.50 14.02 4.67
N ASP A 31 19.94 13.24 5.65
CA ASP A 31 19.09 12.51 6.58
C ASP A 31 18.45 13.41 7.64
N SER A 32 17.36 14.07 7.33
CA SER A 32 16.52 14.58 8.39
C SER A 32 15.26 13.73 8.50
N SER A 33 14.99 13.21 9.69
CA SER A 33 13.77 12.46 10.01
C SER A 33 12.49 13.22 9.64
N SER A 34 12.56 14.55 9.55
CA SER A 34 11.48 15.44 9.12
C SER A 34 11.04 15.25 7.67
N PHE A 35 11.88 14.65 6.81
CA PHE A 35 11.55 14.43 5.40
C PHE A 35 11.11 12.99 5.08
N PHE A 36 11.16 12.11 6.06
CA PHE A 36 10.75 10.70 5.86
C PHE A 36 9.29 10.57 5.37
N ALA A 37 8.38 11.32 5.97
CA ALA A 37 6.97 11.30 5.56
C ALA A 37 6.80 11.75 4.11
N ASP A 38 7.53 12.79 3.69
CA ASP A 38 7.50 13.28 2.32
C ASP A 38 8.00 12.21 1.33
N PHE A 39 9.09 11.53 1.67
CA PHE A 39 9.61 10.42 0.87
C PHE A 39 8.60 9.29 0.70
N ALA A 40 7.94 8.89 1.78
CA ALA A 40 6.92 7.85 1.74
C ALA A 40 5.74 8.23 0.83
N PHE A 41 5.32 9.49 0.85
CA PHE A 41 4.22 9.97 0.00
C PHE A 41 4.60 9.96 -1.48
N PHE A 42 5.82 10.38 -1.84
CA PHE A 42 6.25 10.35 -3.25
C PHE A 42 6.32 8.94 -3.80
N ILE A 43 6.83 8.02 -3.02
CA ILE A 43 6.86 6.61 -3.39
C ILE A 43 5.44 6.09 -3.65
N MET A 44 4.46 6.47 -2.85
CA MET A 44 3.07 6.05 -3.03
C MET A 44 2.43 6.56 -4.33
N LEU A 45 2.93 7.67 -4.93
CA LEU A 45 2.43 8.20 -6.20
C LEU A 45 3.00 7.47 -7.43
N CYS A 46 4.21 6.94 -7.34
CA CYS A 46 4.90 6.31 -8.48
C CYS A 46 4.09 5.20 -9.15
N PRO A 47 3.41 4.29 -8.42
CA PRO A 47 2.59 3.25 -9.03
C PRO A 47 1.47 3.81 -9.92
N ALA A 48 0.78 4.88 -9.47
CA ALA A 48 -0.26 5.51 -10.29
C ALA A 48 0.32 6.15 -11.54
N VAL A 49 1.38 6.94 -11.39
CA VAL A 49 2.02 7.64 -12.50
C VAL A 49 2.50 6.66 -13.56
N SER A 50 3.20 5.60 -13.14
CA SER A 50 3.67 4.54 -14.05
C SER A 50 2.51 3.84 -14.76
N ALA A 51 1.44 3.51 -14.04
CA ALA A 51 0.26 2.86 -14.61
C ALA A 51 -0.45 3.76 -15.62
N ILE A 52 -0.67 5.03 -15.29
CA ILE A 52 -1.32 6.01 -16.17
C ILE A 52 -0.54 6.20 -17.47
N LEU A 53 0.78 6.35 -17.40
CA LEU A 53 1.61 6.53 -18.57
C LEU A 53 1.56 5.31 -19.50
N VAL A 54 1.70 4.11 -18.96
CA VAL A 54 1.68 2.87 -19.75
C VAL A 54 0.30 2.57 -20.32
N GLU A 55 -0.76 2.71 -19.53
CA GLU A 55 -2.14 2.42 -19.95
C GLU A 55 -2.59 3.33 -21.11
N ASN A 56 -2.11 4.55 -21.13
CA ASN A 56 -2.39 5.52 -22.19
C ASN A 56 -1.32 5.55 -23.29
N GLU A 57 -0.37 4.60 -23.29
CA GLU A 57 0.69 4.51 -24.32
C GLU A 57 1.49 5.82 -24.46
N PHE A 58 1.72 6.54 -23.36
CA PHE A 58 2.36 7.87 -23.32
C PHE A 58 1.65 8.93 -24.17
N ASN A 59 0.40 8.71 -24.55
CA ASN A 59 -0.36 9.66 -25.35
C ASN A 59 -1.06 10.69 -24.46
N PHE A 60 -0.48 11.88 -24.35
CA PHE A 60 -1.01 12.97 -23.53
C PHE A 60 -2.45 13.37 -23.90
N LYS A 61 -2.86 13.27 -25.18
CA LYS A 61 -4.24 13.53 -25.58
C LYS A 61 -5.22 12.52 -24.96
N LYS A 62 -4.83 11.27 -24.79
CA LYS A 62 -5.62 10.27 -24.07
C LYS A 62 -5.62 10.53 -22.56
N ILE A 63 -4.47 10.87 -22.00
CA ILE A 63 -4.28 11.15 -20.57
C ILE A 63 -5.17 12.30 -20.12
N PHE A 64 -5.16 13.41 -20.85
CA PHE A 64 -5.93 14.60 -20.49
C PHE A 64 -7.46 14.47 -20.63
N LYS A 65 -7.96 13.34 -21.11
CA LYS A 65 -9.41 13.04 -21.10
C LYS A 65 -9.92 12.60 -19.71
N SER A 66 -9.04 12.18 -18.83
CA SER A 66 -9.41 11.70 -17.48
C SER A 66 -8.91 12.67 -16.41
N LYS A 67 -9.82 13.21 -15.60
CA LYS A 67 -9.47 14.06 -14.45
C LYS A 67 -8.58 13.33 -13.45
N PHE A 68 -8.81 12.04 -13.26
CA PHE A 68 -7.97 11.17 -12.43
C PHE A 68 -6.52 11.17 -12.92
N ASN A 69 -6.32 10.95 -14.22
CA ASN A 69 -4.98 10.90 -14.81
C ASN A 69 -4.27 12.26 -14.66
N ILE A 70 -4.98 13.35 -14.94
CA ILE A 70 -4.45 14.71 -14.79
C ILE A 70 -4.05 14.96 -13.33
N GLY A 71 -4.92 14.59 -12.38
CA GLY A 71 -4.68 14.79 -10.97
C GLY A 71 -3.38 14.13 -10.49
N TYR A 72 -3.17 12.86 -10.80
CA TYR A 72 -1.96 12.15 -10.39
C TYR A 72 -0.69 12.62 -11.10
N LEU A 73 -0.79 12.92 -12.40
CA LEU A 73 0.36 13.47 -13.15
C LEU A 73 0.73 14.89 -12.70
N ALA A 74 -0.21 15.69 -12.23
CA ALA A 74 0.06 17.00 -11.66
C ALA A 74 0.59 16.91 -10.22
N LEU A 75 0.03 16.02 -9.41
CA LEU A 75 0.47 15.82 -8.02
C LEU A 75 1.94 15.39 -7.92
N PHE A 76 2.41 14.59 -8.85
CA PHE A 76 3.78 14.07 -8.80
C PHE A 76 4.84 15.18 -8.89
N PRO A 77 4.89 16.04 -9.93
CA PRO A 77 5.85 17.15 -9.99
C PRO A 77 5.62 18.21 -8.90
N ILE A 78 4.35 18.46 -8.50
CA ILE A 78 4.05 19.35 -7.37
C ILE A 78 4.69 18.80 -6.09
N SER A 79 4.58 17.51 -5.86
CA SER A 79 5.18 16.87 -4.70
C SER A 79 6.71 16.94 -4.72
N ILE A 80 7.35 16.75 -5.88
CA ILE A 80 8.79 16.93 -6.05
C ILE A 80 9.21 18.37 -5.78
N ALA A 81 8.50 19.33 -6.36
CA ALA A 81 8.78 20.76 -6.12
C ALA A 81 8.64 21.10 -4.63
N PHE A 82 7.59 20.59 -4.00
CA PHE A 82 7.40 20.71 -2.56
C PHE A 82 8.60 20.19 -1.78
N PHE A 83 9.07 19.00 -2.08
CA PHE A 83 10.22 18.39 -1.42
C PHE A 83 11.49 19.22 -1.61
N VAL A 84 11.73 19.71 -2.82
CA VAL A 84 12.93 20.51 -3.15
C VAL A 84 12.94 21.86 -2.44
N PHE A 85 11.80 22.53 -2.36
CA PHE A 85 11.70 23.91 -1.83
C PHE A 85 11.28 23.99 -0.36
N LYS A 86 10.82 22.90 0.26
CA LYS A 86 10.46 22.88 1.68
C LYS A 86 11.71 23.09 2.55
N THR A 87 11.60 24.02 3.48
CA THR A 87 12.59 24.29 4.54
C THR A 87 11.87 24.25 5.88
N GLU A 88 12.60 24.19 6.99
CA GLU A 88 11.99 24.24 8.32
C GLU A 88 11.16 25.52 8.53
N LYS A 89 11.60 26.64 7.96
CA LYS A 89 10.91 27.95 8.10
C LYS A 89 9.60 28.01 7.34
N ASN A 90 9.49 27.39 6.16
CA ASN A 90 8.29 27.44 5.33
C ASN A 90 7.43 26.18 5.40
N ALA A 91 7.84 25.18 6.18
CA ALA A 91 7.16 23.90 6.30
C ALA A 91 5.63 24.03 6.62
N PRO A 92 5.17 24.92 7.53
CA PRO A 92 3.73 25.06 7.81
C PRO A 92 2.92 25.52 6.59
N ILE A 93 3.44 26.47 5.82
CA ILE A 93 2.78 26.99 4.62
C ILE A 93 2.69 25.89 3.56
N PHE A 94 3.79 25.16 3.36
CA PHE A 94 3.83 24.05 2.42
C PHE A 94 2.89 22.93 2.84
N GLN A 95 2.80 22.60 4.14
CA GLN A 95 1.85 21.61 4.65
C GLN A 95 0.41 22.03 4.37
N LEU A 96 0.06 23.31 4.55
CA LEU A 96 -1.26 23.82 4.25
C LEU A 96 -1.59 23.72 2.75
N ILE A 97 -0.67 24.14 1.87
CA ILE A 97 -0.85 24.04 0.41
C ILE A 97 -1.04 22.58 0.00
N PHE A 98 -0.24 21.69 0.55
CA PHE A 98 -0.31 20.26 0.29
C PHE A 98 -1.63 19.65 0.75
N PHE A 99 -2.12 20.06 1.92
CA PHE A 99 -3.43 19.69 2.44
C PHE A 99 -4.56 20.14 1.53
N MET A 100 -4.54 21.40 1.10
CA MET A 100 -5.56 21.95 0.19
C MET A 100 -5.53 21.24 -1.17
N ALA A 101 -4.35 20.94 -1.71
CA ALA A 101 -4.20 20.15 -2.93
C ALA A 101 -4.78 18.74 -2.78
N HIS A 102 -4.64 18.11 -1.61
CA HIS A 102 -5.25 16.82 -1.28
C HIS A 102 -6.76 16.87 -1.26
N LEU A 103 -7.34 17.85 -0.57
CA LEU A 103 -8.79 18.02 -0.52
C LEU A 103 -9.37 18.24 -1.92
N LEU A 104 -8.72 19.08 -2.72
CA LEU A 104 -9.11 19.31 -4.11
C LEU A 104 -8.98 18.04 -4.94
N GLY A 105 -7.88 17.31 -4.78
CA GLY A 105 -7.65 16.02 -5.45
C GLY A 105 -8.72 14.99 -5.10
N LEU A 106 -9.05 14.81 -3.82
CA LEU A 106 -10.13 13.94 -3.37
C LEU A 106 -11.48 14.33 -3.96
N TYR A 107 -11.80 15.63 -3.95
CA TYR A 107 -13.03 16.14 -4.56
C TYR A 107 -13.10 15.81 -6.06
N LEU A 108 -12.04 16.08 -6.81
CA LEU A 108 -11.99 15.82 -8.25
C LEU A 108 -12.05 14.31 -8.58
N LEU A 109 -11.46 13.47 -7.74
CA LEU A 109 -11.41 12.02 -7.94
C LEU A 109 -12.73 11.33 -7.58
N THR A 110 -13.38 11.74 -6.49
CA THR A 110 -14.59 11.07 -5.99
C THR A 110 -15.81 11.36 -6.86
N ILE A 111 -15.86 12.50 -7.53
CA ILE A 111 -17.05 12.91 -8.31
C ILE A 111 -17.13 12.25 -9.69
N ASN A 112 -16.03 11.80 -10.29
CA ASN A 112 -15.99 11.54 -11.73
C ASN A 112 -15.47 10.19 -12.20
N ASP A 113 -14.97 9.29 -11.34
CA ASP A 113 -14.42 8.02 -11.82
C ASP A 113 -15.07 6.79 -11.18
N LYS A 114 -16.05 6.22 -11.91
CA LYS A 114 -16.72 4.97 -11.50
C LYS A 114 -15.77 3.79 -11.30
N ARG A 115 -14.56 3.84 -11.88
CA ARG A 115 -13.54 2.79 -11.74
C ARG A 115 -12.99 2.70 -10.32
N LEU A 116 -12.94 3.83 -9.60
CA LEU A 116 -12.44 3.88 -8.22
C LEU A 116 -13.44 3.31 -7.22
N VAL A 117 -14.71 3.57 -7.46
CA VAL A 117 -15.78 3.25 -6.52
C VAL A 117 -16.12 1.75 -6.57
N GLY A 118 -16.22 1.15 -7.77
CA GLY A 118 -16.61 -0.24 -7.94
C GLY A 118 -17.95 -0.57 -7.25
N LYS A 119 -18.02 -1.73 -6.62
CA LYS A 119 -19.17 -2.16 -5.80
C LYS A 119 -18.98 -1.75 -4.33
N ILE A 120 -18.73 -0.47 -4.10
CA ILE A 120 -18.56 0.05 -2.74
C ILE A 120 -19.92 0.26 -2.07
N SER A 121 -20.00 -0.14 -0.81
CA SER A 121 -21.09 0.21 0.10
C SER A 121 -20.50 0.35 1.50
N LEU A 122 -21.10 1.15 2.34
CA LEU A 122 -20.69 1.30 3.74
C LEU A 122 -20.63 -0.09 4.43
N LYS A 123 -21.62 -0.96 4.15
CA LYS A 123 -21.62 -2.34 4.64
C LYS A 123 -20.37 -3.12 4.23
N ASN A 124 -19.91 -2.97 2.98
CA ASN A 124 -18.70 -3.65 2.52
C ASN A 124 -17.45 -3.06 3.17
N ILE A 125 -17.38 -1.74 3.34
CA ILE A 125 -16.25 -1.09 4.03
C ILE A 125 -16.15 -1.63 5.45
N VAL A 126 -17.24 -1.54 6.23
CA VAL A 126 -17.28 -2.00 7.63
C VAL A 126 -16.94 -3.49 7.71
N LYS A 127 -17.57 -4.32 6.87
CA LYS A 127 -17.33 -5.77 6.86
C LYS A 127 -15.86 -6.11 6.65
N TRP A 128 -15.24 -5.61 5.57
CA TRP A 128 -13.88 -5.99 5.21
C TRP A 128 -12.85 -5.37 6.15
N SER A 129 -13.10 -4.17 6.67
CA SER A 129 -12.27 -3.55 7.70
C SER A 129 -12.32 -4.33 9.02
N ALA A 130 -13.51 -4.74 9.45
CA ALA A 130 -13.66 -5.56 10.67
C ALA A 130 -12.97 -6.92 10.52
N ILE A 131 -13.09 -7.58 9.36
CA ILE A 131 -12.38 -8.84 9.10
C ILE A 131 -10.86 -8.60 9.18
N LEU A 132 -10.35 -7.56 8.54
CA LEU A 132 -8.91 -7.25 8.57
C LEU A 132 -8.43 -7.01 9.99
N LEU A 133 -9.10 -6.13 10.75
CA LEU A 133 -8.72 -5.83 12.13
C LEU A 133 -8.78 -7.07 13.02
N LEU A 134 -9.77 -7.96 12.83
CA LEU A 134 -9.83 -9.25 13.53
C LEU A 134 -8.61 -10.12 13.21
N LEU A 135 -8.24 -10.27 11.94
CA LEU A 135 -7.09 -11.07 11.53
C LEU A 135 -5.78 -10.52 12.10
N LEU A 136 -5.60 -9.20 12.07
CA LEU A 136 -4.44 -8.53 12.66
C LEU A 136 -4.42 -8.64 14.19
N SER A 137 -5.60 -8.61 14.84
CA SER A 137 -5.72 -8.83 16.29
C SER A 137 -5.37 -10.26 16.68
N ILE A 138 -5.77 -11.26 15.90
CA ILE A 138 -5.36 -12.65 16.09
C ILE A 138 -3.83 -12.77 15.97
N GLN A 139 -3.24 -12.14 14.98
CA GLN A 139 -1.80 -12.09 14.81
C GLN A 139 -1.12 -11.45 16.04
N ALA A 140 -1.64 -10.32 16.53
CA ALA A 140 -1.14 -9.66 17.74
C ALA A 140 -1.32 -10.50 19.01
N ALA A 141 -2.42 -11.27 19.11
CA ALA A 141 -2.65 -12.19 20.24
C ALA A 141 -1.63 -13.31 20.27
N VAL A 142 -1.36 -13.97 19.14
CA VAL A 142 -0.31 -15.00 19.06
C VAL A 142 1.06 -14.41 19.41
N TRP A 143 1.33 -13.18 18.97
CA TRP A 143 2.52 -12.44 19.33
C TRP A 143 2.65 -12.22 20.84
N SER A 144 1.58 -11.73 21.48
CA SER A 144 1.61 -11.45 22.92
C SER A 144 1.83 -12.74 23.71
N VAL A 145 1.23 -13.87 23.31
CA VAL A 145 1.50 -15.17 23.93
C VAL A 145 2.97 -15.58 23.80
N TYR A 146 3.53 -15.39 22.61
CA TYR A 146 4.94 -15.72 22.39
C TYR A 146 5.89 -14.87 23.24
N ILE A 147 5.59 -13.58 23.39
CA ILE A 147 6.43 -12.63 24.12
C ILE A 147 6.23 -12.70 25.63
N LYS A 148 4.96 -12.68 26.06
CA LYS A 148 4.55 -12.48 27.46
C LYS A 148 4.03 -13.76 28.13
N GLY A 149 3.85 -14.83 27.37
CA GLY A 149 3.26 -16.07 27.85
C GLY A 149 1.73 -16.03 28.00
N TYR A 150 1.08 -14.90 27.72
CA TYR A 150 -0.38 -14.71 27.82
C TYR A 150 -0.90 -13.79 26.71
N VAL A 151 -2.21 -13.83 26.48
CA VAL A 151 -2.87 -12.92 25.53
C VAL A 151 -3.06 -11.55 26.18
N ASP A 152 -2.37 -10.55 25.65
CA ASP A 152 -2.47 -9.17 26.15
C ASP A 152 -3.68 -8.45 25.51
N PHE A 153 -4.87 -8.79 26.01
CA PHE A 153 -6.13 -8.22 25.53
C PHE A 153 -6.17 -6.69 25.63
N TYR A 154 -5.57 -6.12 26.67
CA TYR A 154 -5.55 -4.68 26.87
C TYR A 154 -4.80 -3.97 25.75
N ASN A 155 -3.57 -4.37 25.46
CA ASN A 155 -2.79 -3.75 24.39
C ASN A 155 -3.38 -4.02 23.02
N ILE A 156 -3.95 -5.19 22.75
CA ILE A 156 -4.66 -5.48 21.50
C ILE A 156 -5.88 -4.57 21.33
N PHE A 157 -6.69 -4.40 22.40
CA PHE A 157 -7.83 -3.51 22.38
C PHE A 157 -7.40 -2.06 22.16
N MET A 158 -6.42 -1.58 22.91
CA MET A 158 -5.90 -0.21 22.80
C MET A 158 -5.30 0.07 21.43
N ASN A 159 -4.63 -0.91 20.81
CA ASN A 159 -4.13 -0.79 19.44
C ASN A 159 -5.28 -0.60 18.45
N ASN A 160 -6.31 -1.44 18.47
CA ASN A 160 -7.47 -1.30 17.60
C ASN A 160 -8.21 0.03 17.83
N PHE A 161 -8.38 0.42 19.10
CA PHE A 161 -9.01 1.70 19.45
C PHE A 161 -8.21 2.88 18.92
N SER A 162 -6.88 2.86 19.06
CA SER A 162 -5.98 3.89 18.52
C SER A 162 -5.99 3.95 17.01
N VAL A 163 -6.07 2.79 16.32
CA VAL A 163 -6.26 2.74 14.86
C VAL A 163 -7.55 3.44 14.46
N LEU A 164 -8.66 3.18 15.16
CA LEU A 164 -9.94 3.82 14.86
C LEU A 164 -9.91 5.33 15.15
N LEU A 165 -9.30 5.75 16.25
CA LEU A 165 -9.12 7.18 16.57
C LEU A 165 -8.21 7.90 15.57
N SER A 166 -7.23 7.22 15.01
CA SER A 166 -6.31 7.80 14.03
C SER A 166 -6.91 7.91 12.62
N LEU A 167 -8.08 7.28 12.36
CA LEU A 167 -8.70 7.28 11.03
C LEU A 167 -8.84 8.68 10.40
N PRO A 168 -9.32 9.73 11.08
CA PRO A 168 -9.41 11.06 10.48
C PRO A 168 -8.05 11.55 9.96
N THR A 169 -6.99 11.39 10.76
CA THR A 169 -5.63 11.80 10.37
C THR A 169 -5.08 10.94 9.24
N ILE A 170 -5.32 9.63 9.28
CA ILE A 170 -4.85 8.69 8.25
C ILE A 170 -5.57 8.93 6.93
N MET A 171 -6.86 9.30 6.96
CA MET A 171 -7.64 9.60 5.77
C MET A 171 -7.11 10.79 4.97
N PHE A 172 -6.31 11.70 5.57
CA PHE A 172 -5.60 12.73 4.80
C PHE A 172 -4.62 12.14 3.78
N ASN A 173 -4.13 10.94 4.02
CA ASN A 173 -3.19 10.27 3.12
C ASN A 173 -3.88 9.35 2.09
N ILE A 174 -5.21 9.28 2.12
CA ILE A 174 -5.99 8.35 1.27
C ILE A 174 -5.70 8.53 -0.22
N LEU A 175 -5.44 9.76 -0.65
CA LEU A 175 -5.16 10.07 -2.05
C LEU A 175 -3.89 9.36 -2.56
N PHE A 176 -2.83 9.35 -1.75
CA PHE A 176 -1.59 8.64 -2.10
C PHE A 176 -1.82 7.13 -2.18
N VAL A 177 -2.55 6.60 -1.20
CA VAL A 177 -2.84 5.17 -1.14
C VAL A 177 -3.80 4.74 -2.26
N ILE A 178 -4.76 5.59 -2.67
CA ILE A 178 -5.57 5.34 -3.88
C ILE A 178 -4.67 5.22 -5.11
N GLY A 179 -3.68 6.11 -5.26
CA GLY A 179 -2.70 6.02 -6.35
C GLY A 179 -1.88 4.74 -6.30
N GLN A 180 -1.41 4.40 -5.11
CA GLN A 180 -0.66 3.17 -4.89
C GLN A 180 -1.50 1.93 -5.27
N GLU A 181 -2.73 1.81 -4.76
CA GLU A 181 -3.61 0.67 -5.04
C GLU A 181 -4.11 0.64 -6.49
N TYR A 182 -4.25 1.80 -7.14
CA TYR A 182 -4.51 1.85 -8.57
C TYR A 182 -3.41 1.14 -9.35
N GLY A 183 -2.14 1.48 -9.09
CA GLY A 183 -1.00 0.83 -9.75
C GLY A 183 -0.91 -0.67 -9.43
N TRP A 184 -1.09 -1.05 -8.17
CA TRP A 184 -0.98 -2.46 -7.76
C TRP A 184 -2.18 -3.30 -8.18
N ARG A 185 -3.41 -2.86 -7.91
CA ARG A 185 -4.62 -3.69 -8.09
C ARG A 185 -5.26 -3.51 -9.45
N GLN A 186 -5.48 -2.26 -9.87
CA GLN A 186 -6.16 -1.99 -11.14
C GLN A 186 -5.25 -2.25 -12.35
N PHE A 187 -3.96 -1.96 -12.22
CA PHE A 187 -3.03 -2.11 -13.33
C PHE A 187 -2.27 -3.44 -13.29
N LEU A 188 -1.39 -3.65 -12.30
CA LEU A 188 -0.44 -4.76 -12.27
C LEU A 188 -1.11 -6.11 -12.00
N GLN A 189 -1.90 -6.21 -10.91
CA GLN A 189 -2.53 -7.48 -10.51
C GLN A 189 -3.42 -8.06 -11.63
N ILE A 190 -4.24 -7.25 -12.28
CA ILE A 190 -5.13 -7.73 -13.36
C ILE A 190 -4.31 -8.32 -14.51
N ARG A 191 -3.23 -7.65 -14.91
CA ARG A 191 -2.37 -8.10 -16.01
C ARG A 191 -1.61 -9.37 -15.67
N LEU A 192 -1.03 -9.45 -14.49
CA LEU A 192 -0.36 -10.65 -14.00
C LEU A 192 -1.34 -11.82 -13.86
N GLN A 193 -2.53 -11.58 -13.33
CA GLN A 193 -3.58 -12.60 -13.26
C GLN A 193 -4.02 -13.10 -14.64
N SER A 194 -4.01 -12.25 -15.64
CA SER A 194 -4.32 -12.67 -17.03
C SER A 194 -3.24 -13.53 -17.67
N MET A 195 -1.99 -13.42 -17.21
CA MET A 195 -0.85 -14.16 -17.76
C MET A 195 -0.57 -15.48 -17.04
N MET A 196 -0.72 -15.50 -15.72
CA MET A 196 -0.29 -16.64 -14.88
C MET A 196 -1.38 -17.15 -13.92
N GLY A 197 -2.65 -16.78 -14.18
CA GLY A 197 -3.77 -17.15 -13.35
C GLY A 197 -3.93 -16.29 -12.10
N LYS A 198 -5.06 -16.44 -11.42
CA LYS A 198 -5.45 -15.53 -10.33
C LYS A 198 -4.52 -15.63 -9.12
N ILE A 199 -4.11 -16.83 -8.75
CA ILE A 199 -3.20 -17.08 -7.62
C ILE A 199 -1.80 -16.56 -7.97
N GLY A 200 -1.21 -17.00 -9.09
CA GLY A 200 0.11 -16.57 -9.50
C GLY A 200 0.22 -15.05 -9.63
N GLY A 201 -0.79 -14.41 -10.22
CA GLY A 201 -0.82 -12.96 -10.39
C GLY A 201 -0.86 -12.20 -9.06
N VAL A 202 -1.65 -12.65 -8.06
CA VAL A 202 -1.69 -11.96 -6.76
C VAL A 202 -0.41 -12.18 -5.95
N LEU A 203 0.15 -13.38 -5.98
CA LEU A 203 1.39 -13.69 -5.28
C LEU A 203 2.55 -12.86 -5.84
N LEU A 204 2.70 -12.81 -7.17
CA LEU A 204 3.74 -12.00 -7.80
C LEU A 204 3.52 -10.50 -7.57
N THR A 205 2.28 -10.02 -7.56
CA THR A 205 1.99 -8.63 -7.18
C THR A 205 2.45 -8.34 -5.75
N GLY A 206 2.23 -9.25 -4.81
CA GLY A 206 2.69 -9.13 -3.43
C GLY A 206 4.21 -9.08 -3.31
N VAL A 207 4.93 -9.94 -4.05
CA VAL A 207 6.40 -9.92 -4.11
C VAL A 207 6.93 -8.58 -4.65
N ILE A 208 6.39 -8.11 -5.77
CA ILE A 208 6.80 -6.84 -6.38
C ILE A 208 6.49 -5.67 -5.43
N TRP A 209 5.34 -5.69 -4.79
CA TRP A 209 4.96 -4.66 -3.80
C TRP A 209 5.92 -4.66 -2.60
N GLY A 210 6.30 -5.84 -2.10
CA GLY A 210 7.30 -5.96 -1.04
C GLY A 210 8.66 -5.41 -1.45
N ILE A 211 9.19 -5.81 -2.62
CA ILE A 211 10.46 -5.29 -3.16
C ILE A 211 10.42 -3.75 -3.27
N TYR A 212 9.30 -3.23 -3.74
CA TYR A 212 9.10 -1.79 -3.87
C TYR A 212 9.16 -1.03 -2.54
N ASN A 213 8.81 -1.68 -1.42
CA ASN A 213 8.86 -1.07 -0.10
C ASN A 213 10.22 -1.23 0.62
N ILE A 214 11.20 -1.92 0.03
CA ILE A 214 12.54 -2.09 0.64
C ILE A 214 13.18 -0.75 1.03
N PRO A 215 13.23 0.29 0.18
CA PRO A 215 13.85 1.56 0.54
C PRO A 215 13.18 2.22 1.76
N ILE A 216 11.85 2.21 1.85
CA ILE A 216 11.13 2.73 3.02
C ILE A 216 11.51 1.94 4.27
N PHE A 217 11.54 0.61 4.16
CA PHE A 217 11.89 -0.26 5.29
C PHE A 217 13.31 -0.01 5.79
N MET A 218 14.27 0.14 4.88
CA MET A 218 15.67 0.44 5.22
C MET A 218 15.85 1.83 5.83
N MET A 219 14.98 2.79 5.51
CA MET A 219 15.03 4.13 6.09
C MET A 219 14.47 4.18 7.51
N ILE A 220 13.49 3.32 7.83
CA ILE A 220 12.88 3.28 9.17
C ILE A 220 13.76 2.51 10.15
N ASN A 221 14.51 1.54 9.66
CA ASN A 221 15.31 0.63 10.50
C ASN A 221 16.79 0.90 10.26
N SER A 222 17.52 1.24 11.32
CA SER A 222 18.96 1.55 11.26
C SER A 222 19.82 0.34 10.93
N GLU A 223 19.38 -0.85 11.34
CA GLU A 223 20.08 -2.11 11.09
C GLU A 223 19.12 -3.10 10.44
N VAL A 224 19.33 -3.40 9.17
CA VAL A 224 18.48 -4.30 8.38
C VAL A 224 19.28 -5.56 8.00
N LEU A 225 18.80 -6.69 8.45
CA LEU A 225 19.37 -8.00 8.11
C LEU A 225 18.59 -8.63 6.95
N ILE A 226 19.21 -9.58 6.26
CA ILE A 226 18.58 -10.24 5.11
C ILE A 226 17.25 -10.94 5.45
N TYR A 227 17.13 -11.47 6.67
CA TYR A 227 15.87 -12.09 7.12
C TYR A 227 14.77 -11.08 7.41
N ASP A 228 15.10 -9.84 7.75
CA ASP A 228 14.14 -8.74 7.93
C ASP A 228 13.48 -8.42 6.59
N LEU A 229 14.30 -8.33 5.55
CA LEU A 229 13.81 -8.13 4.19
C LEU A 229 12.97 -9.31 3.71
N ALA A 230 13.40 -10.53 3.97
CA ALA A 230 12.67 -11.74 3.60
C ALA A 230 11.29 -11.79 4.30
N ALA A 231 11.25 -11.52 5.60
CA ALA A 231 10.01 -11.50 6.36
C ALA A 231 9.06 -10.39 5.90
N MET A 232 9.58 -9.20 5.61
CA MET A 232 8.82 -8.11 5.04
C MET A 232 8.23 -8.50 3.68
N LEU A 233 9.01 -9.09 2.78
CA LEU A 233 8.54 -9.56 1.47
C LEU A 233 7.40 -10.58 1.64
N ILE A 234 7.58 -11.56 2.51
CA ILE A 234 6.56 -12.59 2.80
C ILE A 234 5.30 -11.95 3.38
N TYR A 235 5.45 -10.97 4.27
CA TYR A 235 4.31 -10.22 4.80
C TYR A 235 3.50 -9.51 3.71
N TYR A 236 4.17 -8.84 2.76
CA TYR A 236 3.49 -8.19 1.63
C TYR A 236 2.77 -9.19 0.72
N VAL A 237 3.30 -10.40 0.56
CA VAL A 237 2.60 -11.48 -0.16
C VAL A 237 1.32 -11.87 0.59
N PHE A 238 1.39 -12.07 1.90
CA PHE A 238 0.24 -12.49 2.72
C PHE A 238 -0.88 -11.43 2.74
N ILE A 239 -0.54 -10.20 3.08
CA ILE A 239 -1.54 -9.12 3.06
C ILE A 239 -2.05 -8.87 1.63
N GLY A 240 -1.18 -9.06 0.62
CA GLY A 240 -1.52 -8.99 -0.79
C GLY A 240 -2.59 -9.98 -1.21
N ILE A 241 -2.60 -11.21 -0.65
CA ILE A 241 -3.65 -12.22 -0.87
C ILE A 241 -5.00 -11.68 -0.39
N PHE A 242 -5.06 -11.12 0.81
CA PHE A 242 -6.32 -10.62 1.38
C PHE A 242 -6.83 -9.38 0.63
N ILE A 243 -5.99 -8.36 0.44
CA ILE A 243 -6.36 -7.14 -0.27
C ILE A 243 -6.71 -7.45 -1.73
N GLY A 244 -5.96 -8.35 -2.38
CA GLY A 244 -6.23 -8.81 -3.73
C GLY A 244 -7.59 -9.52 -3.86
N LEU A 245 -7.97 -10.33 -2.87
CA LEU A 245 -9.30 -10.93 -2.79
C LEU A 245 -10.40 -9.87 -2.68
N CYS A 246 -10.21 -8.91 -1.76
CA CYS A 246 -11.16 -7.82 -1.57
C CYS A 246 -11.36 -7.03 -2.88
N TYR A 247 -10.26 -6.75 -3.59
CA TYR A 247 -10.32 -6.11 -4.89
C TYR A 247 -11.07 -6.96 -5.93
N MET A 248 -10.79 -8.25 -6.03
CA MET A 248 -11.48 -9.13 -6.99
C MET A 248 -12.99 -9.18 -6.74
N LYS A 249 -13.42 -9.16 -5.47
CA LYS A 249 -14.83 -9.17 -5.08
C LYS A 249 -15.56 -7.85 -5.32
N THR A 250 -14.91 -6.74 -5.08
CA THR A 250 -15.56 -5.43 -5.04
C THR A 250 -15.22 -4.53 -6.22
N LYS A 251 -14.07 -4.75 -6.85
CA LYS A 251 -13.49 -3.86 -7.88
C LYS A 251 -13.36 -2.41 -7.42
N SER A 252 -13.29 -2.20 -6.11
CA SER A 252 -13.21 -0.87 -5.50
C SER A 252 -11.79 -0.58 -5.06
N ILE A 253 -11.17 0.41 -5.68
CA ILE A 253 -9.86 0.93 -5.27
C ILE A 253 -9.97 1.63 -3.92
N ILE A 254 -11.05 2.37 -3.69
CA ILE A 254 -11.28 3.06 -2.40
C ILE A 254 -11.30 2.06 -1.24
N LEU A 255 -12.01 0.93 -1.38
CA LEU A 255 -12.06 -0.07 -0.32
C LEU A 255 -10.65 -0.62 -0.01
N VAL A 256 -9.91 -1.05 -1.03
CA VAL A 256 -8.59 -1.63 -0.80
C VAL A 256 -7.59 -0.61 -0.28
N SER A 257 -7.76 0.68 -0.62
CA SER A 257 -6.98 1.77 -0.04
C SER A 257 -7.26 1.96 1.45
N ILE A 258 -8.52 1.89 1.87
CA ILE A 258 -8.89 1.92 3.29
C ILE A 258 -8.27 0.74 4.02
N LEU A 259 -8.35 -0.47 3.45
CA LEU A 259 -7.75 -1.66 4.05
C LEU A 259 -6.23 -1.54 4.18
N ASN A 260 -5.56 -1.00 3.16
CA ASN A 260 -4.11 -0.77 3.21
C ASN A 260 -3.74 0.26 4.29
N LEU A 261 -4.50 1.36 4.42
CA LEU A 261 -4.31 2.35 5.49
C LEU A 261 -4.50 1.74 6.88
N LEU A 262 -5.56 0.97 7.09
CA LEU A 262 -5.82 0.28 8.36
C LEU A 262 -4.68 -0.69 8.71
N ASN A 263 -4.19 -1.44 7.73
CA ASN A 263 -3.05 -2.33 7.91
C ASN A 263 -1.79 -1.57 8.33
N SER A 264 -1.46 -0.49 7.64
CA SER A 264 -0.28 0.32 7.94
C SER A 264 -0.37 0.95 9.33
N ALA A 265 -1.52 1.51 9.69
CA ALA A 265 -1.75 2.09 11.01
C ALA A 265 -1.63 1.04 12.12
N PHE A 266 -2.23 -0.14 11.92
CA PHE A 266 -2.17 -1.23 12.88
C PHE A 266 -0.73 -1.66 13.16
N ILE A 267 0.10 -1.80 12.12
CA ILE A 267 1.51 -2.20 12.27
C ILE A 267 2.29 -1.15 13.04
N VAL A 268 2.16 0.13 12.68
CA VAL A 268 2.89 1.23 13.33
C VAL A 268 2.53 1.29 14.81
N LEU A 269 1.24 1.30 15.15
CA LEU A 269 0.79 1.38 16.54
C LEU A 269 1.16 0.13 17.33
N ARG A 270 1.04 -1.06 16.73
CA ARG A 270 1.49 -2.30 17.35
C ARG A 270 2.98 -2.27 17.70
N ASN A 271 3.82 -1.82 16.78
CA ASN A 271 5.26 -1.73 17.02
C ASN A 271 5.58 -0.79 18.18
N LEU A 272 4.86 0.33 18.32
CA LEU A 272 5.00 1.23 19.45
C LEU A 272 4.61 0.58 20.80
N MET A 273 3.60 -0.29 20.80
CA MET A 273 3.10 -0.96 22.02
C MET A 273 3.98 -2.14 22.45
N PHE A 274 4.63 -2.81 21.53
CA PHE A 274 5.46 -4.00 21.80
C PHE A 274 6.96 -3.75 21.67
N SER A 275 7.41 -2.52 21.43
CA SER A 275 8.83 -2.18 21.24
C SER A 275 9.69 -2.30 22.52
N ALA A 276 9.07 -2.44 23.69
CA ALA A 276 9.78 -2.52 24.96
C ALA A 276 10.34 -3.90 25.31
N ASP A 277 10.05 -4.92 24.51
CA ASP A 277 10.39 -6.30 24.82
C ASP A 277 11.67 -6.71 24.07
N ASN A 278 12.69 -7.15 24.82
CA ASN A 278 13.98 -7.66 24.31
C ASN A 278 13.81 -9.02 23.57
N ILE A 279 13.20 -8.98 22.38
CA ILE A 279 12.99 -10.20 21.61
C ILE A 279 14.03 -10.27 20.50
N SER A 280 14.56 -11.45 20.31
CA SER A 280 15.40 -11.74 19.14
C SER A 280 14.56 -11.47 17.88
N MET A 281 14.99 -10.53 17.03
CA MET A 281 14.37 -10.17 15.78
C MET A 281 14.09 -11.42 14.90
N ARG A 282 14.97 -12.41 14.94
CA ARG A 282 14.81 -13.68 14.20
C ARG A 282 13.53 -14.43 14.62
N SER A 283 13.27 -14.53 15.92
CA SER A 283 12.08 -15.21 16.44
C SER A 283 10.81 -14.45 16.05
N PHE A 284 10.89 -13.13 16.08
CA PHE A 284 9.83 -12.23 15.60
C PHE A 284 9.43 -12.55 14.15
N TYR A 285 10.38 -12.61 13.23
CA TYR A 285 10.06 -12.84 11.81
C TYR A 285 9.56 -14.25 11.54
N LEU A 286 10.10 -15.26 12.20
CA LEU A 286 9.62 -16.65 12.05
C LEU A 286 8.15 -16.77 12.47
N MET A 287 7.78 -16.17 13.60
CA MET A 287 6.38 -16.16 14.04
C MET A 287 5.48 -15.37 13.10
N ALA A 288 5.90 -14.19 12.63
CA ALA A 288 5.14 -13.42 11.67
C ALA A 288 4.86 -14.21 10.38
N ILE A 289 5.83 -15.00 9.92
CA ILE A 289 5.68 -15.88 8.76
C ILE A 289 4.68 -17.00 9.06
N VAL A 290 4.85 -17.74 10.15
CA VAL A 290 3.98 -18.87 10.49
C VAL A 290 2.54 -18.43 10.71
N VAL A 291 2.33 -17.38 11.49
CA VAL A 291 1.00 -16.84 11.79
C VAL A 291 0.37 -16.21 10.54
N GLY A 292 1.14 -15.44 9.78
CA GLY A 292 0.68 -14.87 8.51
C GLY A 292 0.27 -15.94 7.51
N PHE A 293 1.03 -17.05 7.42
CA PHE A 293 0.67 -18.19 6.59
C PHE A 293 -0.69 -18.78 7.02
N ALA A 294 -0.84 -19.08 8.31
CA ALA A 294 -2.08 -19.66 8.84
C ALA A 294 -3.31 -18.77 8.65
N ILE A 295 -3.14 -17.45 8.72
CA ILE A 295 -4.24 -16.47 8.66
C ILE A 295 -4.61 -16.11 7.21
N PHE A 296 -3.64 -15.86 6.34
CA PHE A 296 -3.89 -15.28 5.02
C PHE A 296 -3.93 -16.29 3.88
N VAL A 297 -3.13 -17.36 3.95
CA VAL A 297 -3.08 -18.37 2.87
C VAL A 297 -4.42 -19.09 2.66
N PRO A 298 -5.24 -19.38 3.69
CA PRO A 298 -6.56 -19.98 3.49
C PRO A 298 -7.49 -19.18 2.56
N PHE A 299 -7.29 -17.86 2.42
CA PHE A 299 -8.07 -17.06 1.47
C PHE A 299 -7.85 -17.45 0.00
N LEU A 300 -6.72 -18.09 -0.34
CA LEU A 300 -6.49 -18.65 -1.67
C LEU A 300 -7.49 -19.77 -2.04
N LEU A 301 -8.12 -20.38 -1.04
CA LEU A 301 -9.17 -21.37 -1.24
C LEU A 301 -10.52 -20.75 -1.60
N SER A 302 -10.65 -19.42 -1.60
CA SER A 302 -11.89 -18.73 -1.97
C SER A 302 -12.28 -19.00 -3.44
N LYS A 303 -13.59 -18.92 -3.73
CA LYS A 303 -14.11 -19.13 -5.09
C LYS A 303 -13.47 -18.20 -6.12
N GLU A 304 -13.13 -16.98 -5.72
CA GLU A 304 -12.52 -15.98 -6.58
C GLU A 304 -11.13 -16.38 -7.07
N TYR A 305 -10.38 -17.11 -6.25
CA TYR A 305 -9.07 -17.63 -6.62
C TYR A 305 -9.16 -18.97 -7.36
N ARG A 306 -10.09 -19.85 -6.95
CA ARG A 306 -10.24 -21.20 -7.54
C ARG A 306 -10.86 -21.19 -8.93
N ASN A 307 -11.82 -20.31 -9.21
CA ASN A 307 -12.44 -20.22 -10.53
C ASN A 307 -11.40 -19.67 -11.52
N GLY A 308 -10.50 -20.57 -11.93
CA GLY A 308 -9.51 -20.34 -12.97
C GLY A 308 -10.22 -20.05 -14.28
N ASN A 309 -9.58 -19.15 -15.07
CA ASN A 309 -9.90 -18.88 -16.47
C ASN A 309 -11.31 -18.33 -16.76
N ILE A 310 -11.56 -17.09 -16.36
CA ILE A 310 -12.43 -16.23 -17.12
C ILE A 310 -11.52 -15.30 -17.94
N ILE A 311 -10.84 -15.87 -18.93
CA ILE A 311 -10.34 -15.12 -20.07
C ILE A 311 -10.75 -15.93 -21.28
N ASN A 312 -12.03 -15.88 -21.57
CA ASN A 312 -12.61 -16.05 -22.88
C ASN A 312 -14.03 -15.47 -22.82
N LYS A 313 -14.10 -14.16 -22.95
CA LYS A 313 -15.20 -13.46 -23.61
C LYS A 313 -14.79 -12.02 -23.86
#